data_f459547d5c986c79f20047ced6aa41e8
#
_entry.id   f459547d5c986c79f20047ced6aa41e8
#
_cell.length_a   1.000
_cell.length_b   1.000
_cell.length_c   1.000
_cell.angle_alpha   90.00
_cell.angle_beta   90.00
_cell.angle_gamma   90.00
#
_symmetry.space_group_name_H-M   'P 1'
#
loop_
_entity.id
_entity.type
_entity.pdbx_description
1 polymer ?
#
loop_
_entity_poly.entity_id
_entity_poly.type
_entity_poly.pdbx_seq_one_letter_code
_entity_poly.pdbx_strand_id
1 'polypeptide(L)'
;CFLPYLSGFQNLKELASIRNIISKEEIAEAMEQVKLDPSSRKHVGKYSLGMRQRLGIAQAIMERPRYLILDEPMNGLDTQGMEDVRELLQKQKETGVTVILASHSMEDIRLLCDTVHRIQDASLIPCTTEFS
;
A
#
# COMPACT_ATOMS: atom_id res chain seq x y z
N CYS A 1 -10.36 0.25 -8.54
CA CYS A 1 -10.52 1.51 -9.27
C CYS A 1 -11.34 2.49 -8.43
N PHE A 2 -10.84 3.71 -8.25
CA PHE A 2 -11.52 4.75 -7.44
C PHE A 2 -12.46 5.60 -8.28
N LEU A 3 -13.52 6.11 -7.65
CA LEU A 3 -14.46 7.03 -8.26
C LEU A 3 -13.89 8.45 -8.20
N PRO A 4 -13.61 9.09 -9.35
CA PRO A 4 -12.87 10.35 -9.39
C PRO A 4 -13.61 11.56 -8.82
N TYR A 5 -14.93 11.48 -8.71
CA TYR A 5 -15.80 12.56 -8.21
C TYR A 5 -16.04 12.49 -6.69
N LEU A 6 -15.50 11.49 -6.01
CA LEU A 6 -15.56 11.35 -4.56
C LEU A 6 -14.21 11.69 -3.92
N SER A 7 -14.22 12.05 -2.64
CA SER A 7 -12.99 12.19 -1.84
C SER A 7 -12.35 10.82 -1.57
N GLY A 8 -11.12 10.83 -1.07
CA GLY A 8 -10.46 9.59 -0.66
C GLY A 8 -11.25 8.83 0.39
N PHE A 9 -11.70 9.52 1.45
CA PHE A 9 -12.51 8.90 2.50
C PHE A 9 -13.81 8.30 1.97
N GLN A 10 -14.53 9.04 1.11
CA GLN A 10 -15.77 8.56 0.51
C GLN A 10 -15.54 7.31 -0.36
N ASN A 11 -14.47 7.28 -1.13
CA ASN A 11 -14.09 6.10 -1.90
C ASN A 11 -13.86 4.88 -1.01
N LEU A 12 -13.10 5.03 0.07
CA LEU A 12 -12.84 3.92 0.99
C LEU A 12 -14.10 3.48 1.73
N LYS A 13 -14.98 4.42 2.08
CA LYS A 13 -16.26 4.12 2.72
C LYS A 13 -17.18 3.30 1.81
N GLU A 14 -17.24 3.64 0.50
CA GLU A 14 -18.02 2.88 -0.46
C GLU A 14 -17.49 1.44 -0.59
N LEU A 15 -16.19 1.27 -0.66
CA LEU A 15 -15.56 -0.05 -0.71
C LEU A 15 -15.78 -0.86 0.59
N ALA A 16 -15.69 -0.20 1.73
CA ALA A 16 -15.92 -0.82 3.02
C ALA A 16 -17.39 -1.27 3.21
N SER A 17 -18.35 -0.55 2.62
CA SER A 17 -19.77 -0.88 2.72
C SER A 17 -20.12 -2.25 2.12
N ILE A 18 -19.32 -2.73 1.17
CA ILE A 18 -19.53 -4.03 0.53
C ILE A 18 -19.38 -5.17 1.55
N ARG A 19 -18.48 -5.04 2.51
CA ARG A 19 -18.21 -6.04 3.55
C ARG A 19 -18.85 -5.73 4.90
N ASN A 20 -19.24 -4.49 5.13
CA ASN A 20 -19.92 -3.98 6.33
C ASN A 20 -19.24 -4.28 7.67
N ILE A 21 -17.92 -4.46 7.68
CA ILE A 21 -17.11 -4.78 8.88
C ILE A 21 -16.05 -3.73 9.21
N ILE A 22 -15.90 -2.72 8.39
CA ILE A 22 -14.87 -1.68 8.56
C ILE A 22 -15.55 -0.39 9.04
N SER A 23 -15.14 0.09 10.21
CA SER A 23 -15.67 1.33 10.79
C SER A 23 -15.10 2.57 10.11
N LYS A 24 -15.77 3.71 10.30
CA LYS A 24 -15.28 5.01 9.83
C LYS A 24 -13.94 5.38 10.47
N GLU A 25 -13.75 5.01 11.72
CA GLU A 25 -12.52 5.23 12.49
C GLU A 25 -11.36 4.41 11.90
N GLU A 26 -11.61 3.18 11.52
CA GLU A 26 -10.61 2.32 10.87
C GLU A 26 -10.21 2.84 9.49
N ILE A 27 -11.16 3.38 8.72
CA ILE A 27 -10.88 4.03 7.44
C ILE A 27 -10.01 5.27 7.65
N ALA A 28 -10.36 6.13 8.60
CA ALA A 28 -9.60 7.33 8.91
C ALA A 28 -8.18 7.00 9.36
N GLU A 29 -8.02 6.01 10.22
CA GLU A 29 -6.72 5.52 10.68
C GLU A 29 -5.85 5.04 9.52
N ALA A 30 -6.41 4.24 8.61
CA ALA A 30 -5.69 3.77 7.43
C ALA A 30 -5.21 4.92 6.54
N MET A 31 -6.04 5.94 6.34
CA MET A 31 -5.64 7.13 5.58
C MET A 31 -4.53 7.91 6.27
N GLU A 32 -4.60 8.08 7.57
CA GLU A 32 -3.56 8.77 8.35
C GLU A 32 -2.23 8.02 8.29
N GLN A 33 -2.25 6.70 8.32
CA GLN A 33 -1.03 5.88 8.19
C GLN A 33 -0.30 6.11 6.87
N VAL A 34 -1.02 6.41 5.80
CA VAL A 34 -0.43 6.73 4.49
C VAL A 34 -0.23 8.24 4.27
N LYS A 35 -0.38 9.05 5.32
CA LYS A 35 -0.22 10.51 5.27
C LYS A 35 -1.24 11.21 4.35
N LEU A 36 -2.45 10.69 4.29
CA LEU A 36 -3.59 11.35 3.65
C LEU A 36 -4.58 11.83 4.72
N ASP A 37 -5.08 13.06 4.55
CA ASP A 37 -6.05 13.64 5.46
C ASP A 37 -7.45 13.03 5.21
N PRO A 38 -8.03 12.29 6.17
CA PRO A 38 -9.36 11.70 5.99
C PRO A 38 -10.49 12.73 5.93
N SER A 39 -10.27 13.94 6.43
CA SER A 39 -11.24 15.04 6.39
C SER A 39 -11.22 15.85 5.10
N SER A 40 -10.22 15.64 4.26
CA SER A 40 -10.08 16.36 2.99
C SER A 40 -11.26 16.09 2.06
N ARG A 41 -11.83 17.16 1.50
CA ARG A 41 -12.91 17.09 0.51
C ARG A 41 -12.41 17.02 -0.92
N LYS A 42 -11.08 16.99 -1.12
CA LYS A 42 -10.48 16.92 -2.44
C LYS A 42 -10.90 15.61 -3.13
N HIS A 43 -11.44 15.73 -4.34
CA HIS A 43 -11.84 14.56 -5.11
C HIS A 43 -10.64 13.78 -5.62
N VAL A 44 -10.75 12.47 -5.68
CA VAL A 44 -9.67 11.58 -6.15
C VAL A 44 -9.25 11.90 -7.58
N GLY A 45 -10.16 12.39 -8.41
CA GLY A 45 -9.82 12.86 -9.75
C GLY A 45 -8.78 13.98 -9.79
N LYS A 46 -8.61 14.72 -8.68
CA LYS A 46 -7.60 15.77 -8.50
C LYS A 46 -6.34 15.31 -7.76
N TYR A 47 -6.29 14.05 -7.35
CA TYR A 47 -5.12 13.50 -6.67
C TYR A 47 -3.95 13.39 -7.63
N SER A 48 -2.73 13.63 -7.11
CA SER A 48 -1.51 13.25 -7.79
C SER A 48 -1.40 11.72 -7.91
N LEU A 49 -0.52 11.25 -8.77
CA LEU A 49 -0.24 9.81 -8.87
C LEU A 49 0.20 9.23 -7.51
N GLY A 50 1.07 9.93 -6.79
CA GLY A 50 1.50 9.53 -5.46
C GLY A 50 0.36 9.45 -4.44
N MET A 51 -0.55 10.42 -4.46
CA MET A 51 -1.74 10.40 -3.59
C MET A 51 -2.66 9.21 -3.90
N ARG A 52 -2.89 8.91 -5.17
CA ARG A 52 -3.68 7.74 -5.57
C ARG A 52 -3.01 6.43 -5.13
N GLN A 53 -1.69 6.36 -5.26
CA GLN A 53 -0.90 5.21 -4.83
C GLN A 53 -1.05 4.98 -3.33
N ARG A 54 -0.94 6.03 -2.53
CA ARG A 54 -1.14 5.97 -1.08
C ARG A 54 -2.58 5.58 -0.72
N LEU A 55 -3.58 6.08 -1.42
CA LEU A 55 -4.97 5.69 -1.19
C LEU A 55 -5.18 4.20 -1.46
N GLY A 56 -4.54 3.65 -2.49
CA GLY A 56 -4.55 2.22 -2.78
C GLY A 56 -3.96 1.39 -1.65
N ILE A 57 -2.87 1.86 -1.06
CA ILE A 57 -2.26 1.20 0.11
C ILE A 57 -3.20 1.29 1.32
N ALA A 58 -3.82 2.45 1.56
CA ALA A 58 -4.80 2.63 2.64
C ALA A 58 -5.97 1.65 2.49
N GLN A 59 -6.48 1.47 1.28
CA GLN A 59 -7.52 0.49 0.99
C GLN A 59 -7.10 -0.92 1.40
N ALA A 60 -5.88 -1.30 1.08
CA ALA A 60 -5.36 -2.62 1.39
C ALA A 60 -5.20 -2.85 2.89
N ILE A 61 -4.70 -1.85 3.64
CA ILE A 61 -4.43 -1.99 5.08
C ILE A 61 -5.67 -1.77 5.95
N MET A 62 -6.70 -1.06 5.48
CA MET A 62 -7.92 -0.81 6.28
C MET A 62 -8.67 -2.10 6.64
N GLU A 63 -8.52 -3.12 5.84
CA GLU A 63 -9.14 -4.44 6.08
C GLU A 63 -8.37 -5.29 7.10
N ARG A 64 -7.23 -4.80 7.60
CA ARG A 64 -6.31 -5.52 8.50
C ARG A 64 -5.96 -6.91 7.98
N PRO A 65 -5.40 -7.00 6.77
CA PRO A 65 -5.16 -8.28 6.14
C PRO A 65 -4.05 -9.04 6.83
N ARG A 66 -4.13 -10.38 6.75
CA ARG A 66 -3.05 -11.26 7.15
C ARG A 66 -1.90 -11.25 6.13
N TYR A 67 -2.27 -11.11 4.87
CA TYR A 67 -1.37 -11.03 3.73
C TYR A 67 -1.62 -9.73 2.99
N LEU A 68 -0.62 -8.88 2.94
CA LEU A 68 -0.64 -7.62 2.21
C LEU A 68 0.12 -7.79 0.90
N ILE A 69 -0.60 -7.74 -0.21
CA ILE A 69 -0.03 -7.93 -1.54
C ILE A 69 0.01 -6.58 -2.25
N LEU A 70 1.20 -6.14 -2.60
CA LEU A 70 1.43 -4.85 -3.26
C LEU A 70 2.25 -5.03 -4.53
N ASP A 71 1.78 -4.41 -5.60
CA ASP A 71 2.45 -4.39 -6.90
C ASP A 71 2.98 -2.99 -7.16
N GLU A 72 4.31 -2.85 -7.26
CA GLU A 72 5.01 -1.58 -7.48
C GLU A 72 4.51 -0.44 -6.57
N PRO A 73 4.47 -0.61 -5.24
CA PRO A 73 3.84 0.35 -4.34
C PRO A 73 4.56 1.69 -4.24
N MET A 74 5.82 1.76 -4.66
CA MET A 74 6.62 2.99 -4.65
C MET A 74 6.44 3.84 -5.91
N ASN A 75 5.71 3.31 -6.89
CA ASN A 75 5.55 3.97 -8.19
C ASN A 75 4.83 5.31 -8.05
N GLY A 76 5.41 6.37 -8.65
CA GLY A 76 4.85 7.72 -8.60
C GLY A 76 5.06 8.46 -7.28
N LEU A 77 5.81 7.90 -6.34
CA LEU A 77 6.16 8.55 -5.08
C LEU A 77 7.48 9.32 -5.22
N ASP A 78 7.56 10.46 -4.53
CA ASP A 78 8.82 11.17 -4.32
C ASP A 78 9.66 10.45 -3.24
N THR A 79 10.88 10.93 -2.99
CA THR A 79 11.80 10.32 -2.04
C THR A 79 11.18 10.18 -0.65
N GLN A 80 10.54 11.23 -0.15
CA GLN A 80 9.88 11.20 1.16
C GLN A 80 8.69 10.22 1.17
N GLY A 81 7.92 10.19 0.10
CA GLY A 81 6.80 9.26 -0.05
C GLY A 81 7.25 7.80 -0.05
N MET A 82 8.38 7.50 -0.70
CA MET A 82 8.96 6.16 -0.68
C MET A 82 9.40 5.75 0.73
N GLU A 83 10.05 6.64 1.46
CA GLU A 83 10.46 6.40 2.84
C GLU A 83 9.25 6.16 3.74
N ASP A 84 8.20 6.97 3.62
CA ASP A 84 6.97 6.83 4.39
C ASP A 84 6.32 5.46 4.16
N VAL A 85 6.27 4.99 2.91
CA VAL A 85 5.71 3.67 2.59
C VAL A 85 6.62 2.55 3.09
N ARG A 86 7.94 2.66 2.97
CA ARG A 86 8.88 1.68 3.54
C ARG A 86 8.69 1.52 5.05
N GLU A 87 8.59 2.64 5.76
CA GLU A 87 8.33 2.64 7.20
C GLU A 87 6.99 1.97 7.54
N LEU A 88 5.94 2.29 6.79
CA LEU A 88 4.63 1.67 6.94
C LEU A 88 4.68 0.15 6.76
N LEU A 89 5.34 -0.32 5.70
CA LEU A 89 5.45 -1.76 5.42
C LEU A 89 6.26 -2.47 6.51
N GLN A 90 7.30 -1.83 7.02
CA GLN A 90 8.07 -2.38 8.13
C GLN A 90 7.21 -2.52 9.40
N LYS A 91 6.39 -1.53 9.70
CA LYS A 91 5.43 -1.59 10.82
C LYS A 91 4.41 -2.70 10.64
N GLN A 92 3.89 -2.89 9.43
CA GLN A 92 2.97 -3.99 9.12
C GLN A 92 3.63 -5.35 9.40
N LYS A 93 4.88 -5.54 8.99
CA LYS A 93 5.65 -6.75 9.30
C LYS A 93 5.77 -6.99 10.81
N GLU A 94 6.10 -5.97 11.56
CA GLU A 94 6.27 -6.03 13.02
C GLU A 94 4.99 -6.44 13.74
N THR A 95 3.83 -6.11 13.17
CA THR A 95 2.53 -6.53 13.71
C THR A 95 2.08 -7.92 13.25
N GLY A 96 2.93 -8.64 12.54
CA GLY A 96 2.67 -10.01 12.10
C GLY A 96 2.02 -10.16 10.72
N VAL A 97 1.90 -9.06 9.97
CA VAL A 97 1.40 -9.12 8.59
C VAL A 97 2.49 -9.64 7.66
N THR A 98 2.13 -10.60 6.81
CA THR A 98 3.01 -11.05 5.73
C THR A 98 2.85 -10.11 4.55
N VAL A 99 3.92 -9.42 4.18
CA VAL A 99 3.91 -8.49 3.04
C VAL A 99 4.52 -9.19 1.83
N ILE A 100 3.76 -9.22 0.74
CA ILE A 100 4.21 -9.73 -0.56
C ILE A 100 4.35 -8.53 -1.50
N LEU A 101 5.58 -8.28 -1.92
CA LEU A 101 5.95 -7.12 -2.72
C LEU A 101 6.41 -7.55 -4.11
N ALA A 102 5.74 -7.07 -5.15
CA ALA A 102 6.25 -7.16 -6.51
C ALA A 102 6.90 -5.82 -6.87
N SER A 103 8.18 -5.86 -7.23
CA SER A 103 8.94 -4.65 -7.54
C SER A 103 10.08 -4.95 -8.52
N HIS A 104 10.41 -3.95 -9.35
CA HIS A 104 11.62 -3.92 -10.15
C HIS A 104 12.78 -3.19 -9.45
N SER A 105 12.52 -2.55 -8.31
CA SER A 105 13.52 -1.84 -7.53
C SER A 105 14.33 -2.79 -6.67
N MET A 106 15.59 -2.99 -7.03
CA MET A 106 16.52 -3.81 -6.23
C MET A 106 16.77 -3.20 -4.84
N GLU A 107 16.67 -1.88 -4.72
CA GLU A 107 16.81 -1.20 -3.44
C GLU A 107 15.67 -1.55 -2.50
N ASP A 108 14.42 -1.47 -2.96
CA ASP A 108 13.25 -1.80 -2.15
C ASP A 108 13.26 -3.28 -1.73
N ILE A 109 13.61 -4.16 -2.65
CA ILE A 109 13.76 -5.59 -2.38
C ILE A 109 14.81 -5.82 -1.29
N ARG A 110 15.95 -5.16 -1.39
CA ARG A 110 17.04 -5.29 -0.42
C ARG A 110 16.69 -4.76 0.97
N LEU A 111 15.95 -3.63 1.02
CA LEU A 111 15.60 -2.99 2.28
C LEU A 111 14.42 -3.64 2.99
N LEU A 112 13.47 -4.20 2.25
CA LEU A 112 12.19 -4.63 2.80
C LEU A 112 12.00 -6.14 2.86
N CYS A 113 12.65 -6.90 1.96
CA CYS A 113 12.34 -8.31 1.78
C CYS A 113 13.29 -9.22 2.56
N ASP A 114 12.72 -10.21 3.24
CA ASP A 114 13.46 -11.28 3.91
C ASP A 114 13.78 -12.42 2.95
N THR A 115 12.85 -12.69 2.02
CA THR A 115 13.00 -13.70 0.97
C THR A 115 12.65 -13.09 -0.38
N VAL A 116 13.35 -13.51 -1.43
CA VAL A 116 13.17 -12.97 -2.77
C VAL A 116 12.99 -14.11 -3.77
N HIS A 117 12.01 -13.94 -4.66
CA HIS A 117 11.76 -14.82 -5.78
C HIS A 117 11.75 -13.99 -7.06
N ARG A 118 12.32 -14.53 -8.12
CA ARG A 118 12.25 -13.93 -9.45
C ARG A 118 11.27 -14.71 -10.31
N ILE A 119 10.44 -14.00 -11.04
CA ILE A 119 9.57 -14.61 -12.05
C ILE A 119 10.34 -14.65 -13.36
N GLN A 120 10.57 -15.86 -13.89
CA GLN A 120 11.21 -16.10 -15.16
C GLN A 120 10.45 -17.19 -15.90
N ASP A 121 10.07 -16.91 -17.16
CA ASP A 121 9.33 -17.86 -18.01
C ASP A 121 8.07 -18.43 -17.32
N ALA A 122 7.30 -17.57 -16.67
CA ALA A 122 6.11 -17.91 -15.87
C ALA A 122 6.39 -18.87 -14.68
N SER A 123 7.63 -18.99 -14.25
CA SER A 123 8.05 -19.78 -13.08
C SER A 123 8.62 -18.91 -11.98
N LEU A 124 8.32 -19.25 -10.74
CA LEU A 124 8.87 -18.60 -9.55
C LEU A 124 10.20 -19.26 -9.19
N ILE A 125 11.28 -18.50 -9.23
CA ILE A 125 12.63 -18.99 -8.92
C ILE A 125 13.12 -18.31 -7.65
N PRO A 126 13.47 -19.07 -6.58
CA PRO A 126 14.08 -18.49 -5.40
C PRO A 126 15.41 -17.84 -5.75
N CYS A 127 15.61 -16.61 -5.30
CA CYS A 127 16.91 -15.97 -5.36
C CYS A 127 17.66 -16.29 -4.08
N THR A 128 18.88 -16.81 -4.20
CA THR A 128 19.79 -16.87 -3.06
C THR A 128 20.17 -15.46 -2.69
N THR A 129 19.76 -15.04 -1.50
CA THR A 129 20.01 -13.71 -1.01
C THR A 129 21.44 -13.59 -0.49
N GLU A 130 22.39 -13.48 -1.39
CA GLU A 130 23.66 -12.86 -1.04
C GLU A 130 23.53 -11.35 -1.28
N PHE A 131 22.75 -10.70 -0.45
CA PHE A 131 22.77 -9.25 -0.35
C PHE A 131 23.88 -8.85 0.63
N SER A 132 25.08 -9.07 0.19
CA SER A 132 26.25 -8.47 0.83
C SER A 132 26.54 -7.10 0.25
#